data_abf06214afdd8c1c2002248257d2a159
#
_entry.id   abf06214afdd8c1c2002248257d2a159
#
_cell.length_a   1.000
_cell.length_b   1.000
_cell.length_c   1.000
_cell.angle_alpha   90.00
_cell.angle_beta   90.00
_cell.angle_gamma   90.00
#
_symmetry.space_group_name_H-M   'P 1'
#
loop_
_entity.id
_entity.type
_entity.pdbx_description
1 polymer ?
#
loop_
_entity_poly.entity_id
_entity_poly.type
_entity_poly.pdbx_seq_one_letter_code
_entity_poly.pdbx_strand_id
1 'polypeptide(L)' 'MLPSDARKMTADELGKKEGELRERVARLTMKRNARRLDKPSELIGVRRDLARLLTVKNEKAKGAKA' A
#
# COMPACT_ATOMS: atom_id res chain seq x y z
N MET A 1 8.03 -0.39 -1.00
CA MET A 1 8.03 1.08 -0.75
C MET A 1 8.60 1.38 0.63
N LEU A 2 9.48 2.35 0.71
CA LEU A 2 10.02 2.79 1.99
C LEU A 2 9.14 3.89 2.59
N PRO A 3 9.01 3.95 3.92
CA PRO A 3 8.22 5.01 4.55
C PRO A 3 8.69 6.42 4.20
N SER A 4 10.01 6.59 4.02
CA SER A 4 10.58 7.89 3.61
C SER A 4 10.09 8.34 2.25
N ASP A 5 9.93 7.41 1.31
CA ASP A 5 9.42 7.72 -0.02
C ASP A 5 7.95 8.14 0.05
N ALA A 6 7.17 7.45 0.86
CA ALA A 6 5.77 7.79 1.06
C ALA A 6 5.61 9.17 1.69
N ARG A 7 6.50 9.55 2.60
CA ARG A 7 6.46 10.85 3.25
C ARG A 7 6.74 12.01 2.31
N LYS A 8 7.42 11.76 1.19
CA LYS A 8 7.70 12.77 0.17
C LYS A 8 6.54 12.98 -0.78
N MET A 9 5.56 12.10 -0.77
CA MET A 9 4.40 12.19 -1.65
C MET A 9 3.38 13.19 -1.16
N THR A 10 2.69 13.84 -2.09
CA THR A 10 1.54 14.69 -1.76
C THR A 10 0.35 13.83 -1.38
N ALA A 11 -0.68 14.44 -0.78
CA ALA A 11 -1.90 13.73 -0.42
C ALA A 11 -2.57 13.06 -1.63
N ASP A 12 -2.57 13.75 -2.77
CA ASP A 12 -3.13 13.20 -4.01
C ASP A 12 -2.35 11.99 -4.50
N GLU A 13 -1.01 12.07 -4.47
CA GLU A 13 -0.15 10.96 -4.85
C GLU A 13 -0.34 9.75 -3.92
N LEU A 14 -0.47 10.00 -2.63
CA LEU A 14 -0.73 8.94 -1.66
C LEU A 14 -2.06 8.25 -1.94
N GLY A 15 -3.10 9.02 -2.26
CA GLY A 15 -4.40 8.46 -2.60
C GLY A 15 -4.36 7.58 -3.83
N LYS A 16 -3.65 8.03 -4.87
CA LYS A 16 -3.48 7.24 -6.10
C LYS A 16 -2.71 5.96 -5.83
N LYS A 17 -1.62 6.07 -5.08
CA LYS A 17 -0.80 4.91 -4.74
C LYS A 17 -1.57 3.91 -3.89
N GLU A 18 -2.38 4.40 -2.96
CA GLU A 18 -3.24 3.55 -2.16
C GLU A 18 -4.19 2.74 -3.04
N GLY A 19 -4.83 3.40 -4.01
CA GLY A 19 -5.73 2.72 -4.93
C GLY A 19 -5.02 1.64 -5.74
N GLU A 20 -3.82 1.95 -6.26
CA GLU A 20 -3.02 0.99 -7.00
C GLU A 20 -2.65 -0.23 -6.15
N LEU A 21 -2.21 0.01 -4.92
CA LEU A 21 -1.81 -1.08 -4.04
C LEU A 21 -3.00 -1.93 -3.61
N ARG A 22 -4.14 -1.32 -3.33
CA ARG A 22 -5.38 -2.05 -3.00
C ARG A 22 -5.82 -2.94 -4.16
N GLU A 23 -5.76 -2.42 -5.37
CA GLU A 23 -6.10 -3.19 -6.57
C GLU A 23 -5.15 -4.37 -6.73
N ARG A 24 -3.85 -4.14 -6.53
CA ARG A 24 -2.85 -5.19 -6.63
C ARG A 24 -3.06 -6.28 -5.57
N VAL A 25 -3.38 -5.89 -4.35
CA VAL A 25 -3.70 -6.83 -3.28
C VAL A 25 -4.92 -7.67 -3.66
N ALA A 26 -5.96 -7.04 -4.20
CA ALA A 26 -7.16 -7.75 -4.62
C ALA A 26 -6.85 -8.79 -5.69
N ARG A 27 -6.06 -8.43 -6.71
CA ARG A 27 -5.67 -9.35 -7.78
C ARG A 27 -4.86 -10.53 -7.25
N LEU A 28 -3.88 -10.24 -6.39
CA LEU A 28 -3.04 -11.28 -5.81
C LEU A 28 -3.83 -12.19 -4.88
N THR A 29 -4.77 -11.63 -4.14
CA THR A 29 -5.65 -12.41 -3.27
C THR A 29 -6.52 -13.37 -4.09
N MET A 30 -7.04 -12.90 -5.23
CA MET A 30 -7.81 -13.74 -6.14
C MET A 30 -6.96 -14.89 -6.67
N LYS A 31 -5.73 -14.61 -7.09
CA LYS A 31 -4.80 -15.64 -7.56
C LYS A 31 -4.51 -16.66 -6.46
N ARG A 32 -4.32 -16.19 -5.24
CA ARG A 32 -4.08 -17.07 -4.09
C ARG A 32 -5.26 -17.99 -3.86
N ASN A 33 -6.48 -17.46 -3.89
CA ASN A 33 -7.69 -18.25 -3.69
C ASN A 33 -7.89 -19.27 -4.82
N ALA A 34 -7.46 -18.93 -6.03
CA ALA A 34 -7.50 -19.84 -7.17
C ALA A 34 -6.28 -20.77 -7.21
N ARG A 35 -5.39 -20.70 -6.23
CA ARG A 35 -4.15 -21.48 -6.14
C ARG A 35 -3.23 -21.30 -7.34
N ARG A 36 -3.25 -20.08 -7.93
CA ARG A 36 -2.42 -19.72 -9.09
C ARG A 36 -1.31 -18.73 -8.72
N LEU A 37 -1.13 -18.47 -7.44
CA LEU A 37 -0.11 -17.54 -6.98
C LEU A 37 1.24 -18.27 -6.87
N ASP A 38 2.17 -17.90 -7.74
CA ASP A 38 3.50 -18.52 -7.78
C ASP A 38 4.41 -18.03 -6.66
N LYS A 39 4.22 -16.78 -6.23
CA LYS A 39 5.07 -16.17 -5.21
C LYS A 39 4.22 -15.57 -4.08
N PRO A 40 3.93 -16.34 -3.04
CA PRO A 40 3.17 -15.82 -1.88
C PRO A 40 3.82 -14.59 -1.24
N SER A 41 5.15 -14.49 -1.29
CA SER A 41 5.88 -13.35 -0.74
C SER A 41 5.51 -12.04 -1.41
N GLU A 42 5.09 -12.07 -2.68
CA GLU A 42 4.68 -10.87 -3.40
C GLU A 42 3.43 -10.25 -2.75
N LEU A 43 2.44 -11.08 -2.42
CA LEU A 43 1.24 -10.60 -1.73
C LEU A 43 1.58 -10.01 -0.37
N ILE A 44 2.43 -10.67 0.39
CA ILE A 44 2.88 -10.19 1.70
C ILE A 44 3.58 -8.84 1.55
N GLY A 45 4.45 -8.71 0.56
CA GLY A 45 5.18 -7.47 0.29
C GLY A 45 4.26 -6.32 -0.07
N VAL A 46 3.27 -6.57 -0.94
CA VAL A 46 2.32 -5.52 -1.34
C VAL A 46 1.44 -5.10 -0.17
N ARG A 47 0.99 -6.05 0.63
CA ARG A 47 0.18 -5.74 1.82
C ARG A 47 0.98 -4.91 2.82
N ARG A 48 2.26 -5.22 2.98
CA ARG A 48 3.15 -4.46 3.86
C ARG A 48 3.33 -3.03 3.35
N ASP A 49 3.53 -2.87 2.05
CA ASP A 49 3.66 -1.54 1.44
C ASP A 49 2.39 -0.73 1.61
N LEU A 50 1.23 -1.36 1.43
CA LEU A 50 -0.05 -0.68 1.65
C LEU A 50 -0.19 -0.22 3.10
N ALA A 51 0.18 -1.08 4.06
CA ALA A 51 0.13 -0.73 5.47
C ALA A 51 1.03 0.46 5.79
N ARG A 52 2.24 0.49 5.23
CA ARG A 52 3.17 1.60 5.40
C ARG A 52 2.62 2.89 4.81
N LEU A 53 2.03 2.80 3.63
CA LEU A 53 1.42 3.94 2.97
C LEU A 53 0.28 4.52 3.79
N LEU A 54 -0.58 3.66 4.33
CA LEU A 54 -1.71 4.08 5.18
C LEU A 54 -1.23 4.74 6.45
N THR A 55 -0.15 4.22 7.05
CA THR A 55 0.46 4.82 8.24
C THR A 55 0.94 6.23 7.95
N VAL A 56 1.66 6.43 6.84
CA VAL A 56 2.15 7.75 6.46
C VAL A 56 1.00 8.70 6.13
N LYS A 57 -0.01 8.20 5.42
CA LYS A 57 -1.20 9.00 5.11
C LYS A 57 -1.87 9.48 6.39
N ASN A 58 -1.97 8.61 7.39
CA ASN A 58 -2.55 8.91 8.69
C ASN A 58 -1.69 9.94 9.44
N GLU A 59 -0.37 9.77 9.42
CA GLU A 59 0.56 10.71 10.03
C GLU A 59 0.40 12.11 9.44
N LYS A 60 0.29 12.22 8.12
CA LYS A 60 0.11 13.51 7.45
C LYS A 60 -1.21 14.16 7.83
N ALA A 61 -2.27 13.37 7.93
CA ALA A 61 -3.57 13.88 8.35
C ALA A 61 -3.54 14.41 9.77
N LYS A 62 -2.81 13.73 10.66
CA LYS A 62 -2.65 14.16 12.06
C LYS A 62 -1.59 15.23 12.20
N GLY A 63 -0.51 15.12 11.43
CA GLY A 63 0.60 16.06 11.48
C GLY A 63 0.21 17.46 11.08
N ALA A 64 -0.79 17.60 10.23
CA ALA A 64 -1.32 18.90 9.85
C ALA A 64 -1.92 19.66 11.02
N LYS A 65 -2.17 18.98 12.12
CA LYS A 65 -2.74 19.57 13.35
C LYS A 65 -1.67 19.93 14.37
N ALA A 66 -0.48 19.46 14.17
CA ALA A 66 0.64 19.72 15.10
C ALA A 66 1.42 21.00 14.72
#